data_50a84cb1cbeaaccab1612451d749e9fc
#
_entry.id   50a84cb1cbeaaccab1612451d749e9fc
#
_cell.length_a   1.000
_cell.length_b   1.000
_cell.length_c   1.000
_cell.angle_alpha   90.00
_cell.angle_beta   90.00
_cell.angle_gamma   90.00
#
_symmetry.space_group_name_H-M   'P 1'
#
loop_
_entity.id
_entity.type
_entity.pdbx_description
1 polymer ?
#
loop_
_entity_poly.entity_id
_entity_poly.type
_entity_poly.pdbx_seq_one_letter_code
_entity_poly.pdbx_strand_id
1 'polypeptide(L)'
;DGDPSTWLPLAKFNRYSYSKIARLMQKLDQLGALDNTLIYVASDMGNPSLHSTQNVPTLLCGGAGGKFRMGRRIRLGQDCNDSTPWCAPGDGKFVGVSNNHLLVSIAQAFGAQLDSFGTQAEMQHTTGAMSGLG
;
A
#
# COMPACT_ATOMS: atom_id res chain seq x y z
N ASP A 1 11.18 11.68 15.44
CA ASP A 1 10.52 11.89 16.72
C ASP A 1 10.52 10.63 17.56
N GLY A 2 11.50 10.50 18.46
CA GLY A 2 11.68 9.31 19.31
C GLY A 2 10.96 9.38 20.66
N ASP A 3 10.09 10.37 20.89
CA ASP A 3 9.39 10.55 22.15
C ASP A 3 8.25 9.54 22.30
N PRO A 4 8.31 8.63 23.32
CA PRO A 4 7.24 7.66 23.59
C PRO A 4 5.86 8.29 23.85
N SER A 5 5.79 9.53 24.32
CA SER A 5 4.54 10.24 24.57
C SER A 5 3.76 10.51 23.28
N THR A 6 4.43 10.58 22.15
CA THR A 6 3.82 10.88 20.84
C THR A 6 3.50 9.60 20.06
N TRP A 7 4.41 8.64 19.99
CA TRP A 7 4.21 7.46 19.14
C TRP A 7 3.48 6.30 19.86
N LEU A 8 3.55 6.22 21.20
CA LEU A 8 2.90 5.13 21.93
C LEU A 8 1.36 5.17 21.82
N PRO A 9 0.68 6.32 21.93
CA PRO A 9 -0.75 6.40 21.68
C PRO A 9 -1.11 6.01 20.24
N LEU A 10 -0.32 6.44 19.25
CA LEU A 10 -0.51 6.08 17.84
C LEU A 10 -0.35 4.58 17.61
N ALA A 11 0.66 3.95 18.23
CA ALA A 11 0.86 2.50 18.15
C ALA A 11 -0.32 1.73 18.75
N LYS A 12 -0.88 2.20 19.87
CA LYS A 12 -2.10 1.61 20.46
C LYS A 12 -3.30 1.73 19.56
N PHE A 13 -3.49 2.90 18.94
CA PHE A 13 -4.57 3.13 17.98
C PHE A 13 -4.42 2.23 16.74
N ASN A 14 -3.23 2.15 16.18
CA ASN A 14 -2.94 1.26 15.05
C ASN A 14 -3.20 -0.21 15.41
N ARG A 15 -2.75 -0.65 16.58
CA ARG A 15 -3.02 -2.00 17.09
C ARG A 15 -4.52 -2.28 17.17
N TYR A 16 -5.30 -1.33 17.66
CA TYR A 16 -6.76 -1.46 17.70
C TYR A 16 -7.35 -1.58 16.30
N SER A 17 -6.96 -0.71 15.37
CA SER A 17 -7.44 -0.71 13.99
C SER A 17 -7.10 -2.03 13.28
N TYR A 18 -5.87 -2.49 13.36
CA TYR A 18 -5.46 -3.77 12.79
C TYR A 18 -6.16 -4.97 13.44
N SER A 19 -6.53 -4.90 14.73
CA SER A 19 -7.33 -5.94 15.37
C SER A 19 -8.73 -6.09 14.76
N LYS A 20 -9.31 -4.99 14.27
CA LYS A 20 -10.61 -5.02 13.56
C LYS A 20 -10.48 -5.67 12.18
N ILE A 21 -9.39 -5.38 11.48
CA ILE A 21 -9.10 -6.03 10.19
C ILE A 21 -8.89 -7.53 10.38
N ALA A 22 -8.10 -7.93 11.37
CA ALA A 22 -7.91 -9.35 11.70
C ALA A 22 -9.23 -10.05 12.03
N ARG A 23 -10.12 -9.40 12.79
CA ARG A 23 -11.45 -9.95 13.09
C ARG A 23 -12.33 -10.06 11.84
N LEU A 24 -12.25 -9.10 10.92
CA LEU A 24 -12.93 -9.18 9.62
C LEU A 24 -12.43 -10.39 8.83
N MET A 25 -11.11 -10.56 8.74
CA MET A 25 -10.51 -11.72 8.07
C MET A 25 -10.98 -13.04 8.65
N GLN A 26 -10.98 -13.18 9.98
CA GLN A 26 -11.49 -14.38 10.65
C GLN A 26 -12.95 -14.69 10.31
N LYS A 27 -13.79 -13.65 10.23
CA LYS A 27 -15.20 -13.84 9.84
C LYS A 27 -15.36 -14.25 8.37
N LEU A 28 -14.58 -13.64 7.47
CA LEU A 28 -14.57 -14.00 6.07
C LEU A 28 -14.07 -15.44 5.86
N ASP A 29 -13.07 -15.85 6.63
CA ASP A 29 -12.54 -17.22 6.62
C ASP A 29 -13.60 -18.24 7.07
N GLN A 30 -14.28 -17.96 8.19
CA GLN A 30 -15.40 -18.78 8.70
C GLN A 30 -16.55 -18.92 7.70
N LEU A 31 -16.74 -17.92 6.84
CA LEU A 31 -17.75 -17.94 5.78
C LEU A 31 -17.24 -18.54 4.47
N GLY A 32 -15.98 -18.98 4.40
CA GLY A 32 -15.36 -19.48 3.17
C GLY A 32 -15.16 -18.40 2.09
N ALA A 33 -15.20 -17.13 2.47
CA ALA A 33 -15.15 -16.02 1.54
C ALA A 33 -13.77 -15.35 1.44
N LEU A 34 -12.85 -15.65 2.38
CA LEU A 34 -11.56 -14.96 2.47
C LEU A 34 -10.68 -15.18 1.23
N ASP A 35 -10.72 -16.41 0.67
CA ASP A 35 -9.92 -16.75 -0.51
C ASP A 35 -10.29 -15.92 -1.76
N ASN A 36 -11.55 -15.49 -1.85
CA ASN A 36 -12.05 -14.69 -2.96
C ASN A 36 -12.17 -13.20 -2.63
N THR A 37 -11.71 -12.79 -1.43
CA THR A 37 -11.76 -11.41 -0.97
C THR A 37 -10.37 -10.81 -1.01
N LEU A 38 -10.29 -9.51 -1.32
CA LEU A 38 -9.12 -8.68 -1.10
C LEU A 38 -9.47 -7.55 -0.16
N ILE A 39 -8.75 -7.44 0.94
CA ILE A 39 -8.80 -6.30 1.85
C ILE A 39 -7.56 -5.46 1.59
N TYR A 40 -7.77 -4.25 1.09
CA TYR A 40 -6.72 -3.26 0.86
C TYR A 40 -6.72 -2.26 2.01
N VAL A 41 -5.59 -2.15 2.69
CA VAL A 41 -5.38 -1.22 3.80
C VAL A 41 -4.21 -0.32 3.47
N ALA A 42 -4.43 0.97 3.47
CA ALA A 42 -3.39 1.97 3.21
C ALA A 42 -3.57 3.19 4.11
N SER A 43 -2.56 4.03 4.13
CA SER A 43 -2.61 5.39 4.67
C SER A 43 -2.57 6.38 3.50
N ASP A 44 -2.99 7.59 3.75
CA ASP A 44 -2.82 8.73 2.84
C ASP A 44 -1.42 9.33 2.92
N MET A 45 -0.70 9.09 4.04
CA MET A 45 0.63 9.62 4.28
C MET A 45 1.59 8.53 4.78
N GLY A 46 2.83 8.58 4.31
CA GLY A 46 3.94 7.80 4.86
C GLY A 46 4.59 8.49 6.05
N ASN A 47 4.68 9.82 6.02
CA ASN A 47 5.15 10.64 7.13
C ASN A 47 4.19 11.82 7.38
N PRO A 48 3.30 11.72 8.37
CA PRO A 48 2.32 12.76 8.66
C PRO A 48 2.92 14.08 9.11
N SER A 49 4.07 14.07 9.81
CA SER A 49 4.72 15.29 10.28
C SER A 49 5.22 16.17 9.14
N LEU A 50 5.58 15.57 8.03
CA LEU A 50 6.05 16.25 6.82
C LEU A 50 4.96 16.36 5.74
N HIS A 51 3.75 15.89 6.01
CA HIS A 51 2.68 15.75 5.03
C HIS A 51 3.13 15.01 3.75
N SER A 52 4.04 14.05 3.92
CA SER A 52 4.63 13.32 2.81
C SER A 52 3.79 12.11 2.41
N THR A 53 3.53 11.99 1.11
CA THR A 53 2.88 10.83 0.49
C THR A 53 3.86 9.76 0.04
N GLN A 54 5.15 9.90 0.37
CA GLN A 54 6.18 8.92 0.04
C GLN A 54 6.21 7.80 1.08
N ASN A 55 6.67 6.61 0.65
CA ASN A 55 6.84 5.44 1.50
C ASN A 55 5.58 5.05 2.30
N VAL A 56 4.44 5.13 1.65
CA VAL A 56 3.14 4.81 2.26
C VAL A 56 3.07 3.31 2.56
N PRO A 57 2.83 2.91 3.82
CA PRO A 57 2.64 1.51 4.15
C PRO A 57 1.31 1.01 3.59
N THR A 58 1.36 -0.11 2.89
CA THR A 58 0.18 -0.75 2.31
C THR A 58 0.14 -2.21 2.70
N LEU A 59 -1.04 -2.71 3.04
CA LEU A 59 -1.27 -4.10 3.39
C LEU A 59 -2.39 -4.67 2.50
N LEU A 60 -2.13 -5.82 1.89
CA LEU A 60 -3.12 -6.64 1.19
C LEU A 60 -3.39 -7.89 2.00
N CYS A 61 -4.65 -8.17 2.28
CA CYS A 61 -5.07 -9.36 3.02
C CYS A 61 -6.17 -10.11 2.27
N GLY A 62 -6.23 -11.43 2.45
CA GLY A 62 -7.15 -12.31 1.76
C GLY A 62 -6.54 -12.99 0.54
N GLY A 63 -7.28 -13.88 -0.10
CA GLY A 63 -6.77 -14.69 -1.22
C GLY A 63 -6.81 -14.01 -2.57
N ALA A 64 -7.68 -13.01 -2.76
CA ALA A 64 -7.92 -12.35 -4.05
C ALA A 64 -8.14 -13.34 -5.22
N GLY A 65 -8.77 -14.50 -4.96
CA GLY A 65 -8.94 -15.57 -5.94
C GLY A 65 -7.62 -16.16 -6.46
N GLY A 66 -6.55 -16.11 -5.67
CA GLY A 66 -5.23 -16.58 -6.06
C GLY A 66 -4.46 -15.64 -7.01
N LYS A 67 -4.93 -14.41 -7.21
CA LYS A 67 -4.33 -13.45 -8.14
C LYS A 67 -3.05 -12.81 -7.61
N PHE A 68 -2.89 -12.77 -6.29
CA PHE A 68 -1.70 -12.22 -5.65
C PHE A 68 -1.02 -13.25 -4.76
N ARG A 69 0.30 -13.28 -4.81
CA ARG A 69 1.11 -14.09 -3.91
C ARG A 69 1.18 -13.43 -2.53
N MET A 70 0.42 -13.94 -1.58
CA MET A 70 0.32 -13.44 -0.21
C MET A 70 1.47 -13.92 0.69
N GLY A 71 1.49 -13.47 1.96
CA GLY A 71 2.43 -13.92 2.98
C GLY A 71 3.85 -13.39 2.81
N ARG A 72 4.03 -12.24 2.16
CA ARG A 72 5.35 -11.64 1.90
C ARG A 72 5.37 -10.13 2.16
N ARG A 73 6.57 -9.60 2.37
CA ARG A 73 6.84 -8.17 2.39
C ARG A 73 7.53 -7.77 1.09
N ILE A 74 7.01 -6.76 0.43
CA ILE A 74 7.62 -6.18 -0.78
C ILE A 74 8.01 -4.73 -0.46
N ARG A 75 9.22 -4.35 -0.83
CA ARG A 75 9.65 -2.96 -0.84
C ARG A 75 9.67 -2.49 -2.28
N LEU A 76 8.80 -1.57 -2.61
CA LEU A 76 8.62 -1.03 -3.95
C LEU A 76 9.28 0.33 -4.04
N GLY A 77 10.59 0.32 -4.18
CA GLY A 77 11.37 1.55 -4.31
C GLY A 77 12.77 1.40 -3.74
N GLN A 78 13.52 2.47 -3.83
CA GLN A 78 14.90 2.55 -3.38
C GLN A 78 15.11 3.78 -2.52
N ASP A 79 16.16 3.77 -1.71
CA ASP A 79 16.59 4.96 -1.00
C ASP A 79 17.08 6.00 -2.01
N CYS A 80 16.70 7.23 -1.79
CA CYS A 80 17.19 8.35 -2.60
C CYS A 80 18.68 8.56 -2.37
N ASN A 81 19.38 8.91 -3.41
CA ASN A 81 20.71 9.51 -3.36
C ASN A 81 20.68 10.81 -4.16
N ASP A 82 21.77 11.56 -4.13
CA ASP A 82 21.88 12.87 -4.79
C ASP A 82 21.66 12.81 -6.32
N SER A 83 21.71 11.61 -6.89
CA SER A 83 21.48 11.36 -8.32
C SER A 83 20.02 10.98 -8.64
N THR A 84 19.12 10.92 -7.65
CA THR A 84 17.74 10.47 -7.86
C THR A 84 16.82 11.68 -8.07
N PRO A 85 16.26 11.88 -9.28
CA PRO A 85 15.64 13.14 -9.70
C PRO A 85 14.41 13.58 -8.90
N TRP A 86 13.77 12.69 -8.17
CA TRP A 86 12.49 12.91 -7.49
C TRP A 86 12.59 12.87 -5.96
N CYS A 87 13.79 13.00 -5.44
CA CYS A 87 14.02 13.06 -4.01
C CYS A 87 13.82 14.48 -3.51
N ALA A 88 12.69 14.74 -2.87
CA ALA A 88 12.49 16.01 -2.19
C ALA A 88 13.42 16.14 -0.99
N PRO A 89 14.13 17.25 -0.83
CA PRO A 89 14.94 17.50 0.36
C PRO A 89 14.08 17.44 1.63
N GLY A 90 14.46 16.64 2.60
CA GLY A 90 13.77 16.55 3.89
C GLY A 90 12.76 15.41 4.02
N ASP A 91 12.38 14.73 2.94
CA ASP A 91 11.32 13.74 2.91
C ASP A 91 11.78 12.29 3.11
N GLY A 92 12.93 12.08 3.70
CA GLY A 92 13.37 10.75 4.09
C GLY A 92 13.83 9.86 2.94
N LYS A 93 14.37 10.40 1.89
CA LYS A 93 15.26 9.70 0.95
C LYS A 93 14.71 8.39 0.36
N PHE A 94 13.45 8.35 -0.06
CA PHE A 94 12.89 7.15 -0.69
C PHE A 94 12.14 7.51 -1.97
N VAL A 95 12.47 6.82 -3.07
CA VAL A 95 11.71 6.87 -4.32
C VAL A 95 11.05 5.52 -4.55
N GLY A 96 9.74 5.52 -4.66
CA GLY A 96 8.93 4.33 -4.85
C GLY A 96 8.17 4.31 -6.15
N VAL A 97 7.54 3.17 -6.41
CA VAL A 97 6.57 3.01 -7.48
C VAL A 97 5.25 3.66 -7.05
N SER A 98 4.58 4.35 -7.97
CA SER A 98 3.28 4.96 -7.69
C SER A 98 2.27 3.91 -7.22
N ASN A 99 1.48 4.23 -6.19
CA ASN A 99 0.39 3.40 -5.72
C ASN A 99 -0.67 3.13 -6.79
N ASN A 100 -0.76 3.98 -7.81
CA ASN A 100 -1.70 3.80 -8.92
C ASN A 100 -1.46 2.50 -9.68
N HIS A 101 -0.20 2.03 -9.81
CA HIS A 101 0.11 0.72 -10.39
C HIS A 101 -0.48 -0.44 -9.57
N LEU A 102 -0.52 -0.31 -8.23
CA LEU A 102 -1.18 -1.29 -7.37
C LEU A 102 -2.69 -1.28 -7.60
N LEU A 103 -3.31 -0.10 -7.72
CA LEU A 103 -4.74 0.03 -8.00
C LEU A 103 -5.11 -0.54 -9.36
N VAL A 104 -4.28 -0.35 -10.39
CA VAL A 104 -4.43 -1.03 -11.69
C VAL A 104 -4.37 -2.54 -11.51
N SER A 105 -3.39 -3.06 -10.78
CA SER A 105 -3.26 -4.51 -10.53
C SER A 105 -4.47 -5.08 -9.82
N ILE A 106 -4.99 -4.39 -8.81
CA ILE A 106 -6.20 -4.79 -8.09
C ILE A 106 -7.40 -4.83 -9.03
N ALA A 107 -7.62 -3.76 -9.80
CA ALA A 107 -8.73 -3.68 -10.73
C ALA A 107 -8.69 -4.81 -11.77
N GLN A 108 -7.52 -5.07 -12.37
CA GLN A 108 -7.32 -6.16 -13.33
C GLN A 108 -7.53 -7.54 -12.69
N ALA A 109 -7.10 -7.74 -11.44
CA ALA A 109 -7.33 -9.00 -10.73
C ALA A 109 -8.82 -9.33 -10.55
N PHE A 110 -9.66 -8.30 -10.47
CA PHE A 110 -11.13 -8.43 -10.40
C PHE A 110 -11.82 -8.27 -11.76
N GLY A 111 -11.08 -8.33 -12.87
CA GLY A 111 -11.62 -8.42 -14.23
C GLY A 111 -11.84 -7.08 -14.92
N ALA A 112 -11.46 -5.95 -14.31
CA ALA A 112 -11.53 -4.66 -15.00
C ALA A 112 -10.49 -4.58 -16.13
N GLN A 113 -10.92 -4.12 -17.29
CA GLN A 113 -10.03 -3.93 -18.45
C GLN A 113 -9.57 -2.47 -18.49
N LEU A 114 -8.66 -2.14 -17.59
CA LEU A 114 -8.01 -0.83 -17.54
C LEU A 114 -6.50 -1.02 -17.33
N ASP A 115 -5.74 -0.10 -17.86
CA ASP A 115 -4.28 -0.08 -17.77
C ASP A 115 -3.73 1.19 -17.10
N SER A 116 -4.61 2.10 -16.69
CA SER A 116 -4.23 3.32 -15.99
C SER A 116 -5.22 3.66 -14.88
N PHE A 117 -4.72 4.34 -13.85
CA PHE A 117 -5.51 4.86 -12.74
C PHE A 117 -4.96 6.23 -12.34
N GLY A 118 -5.86 7.23 -12.24
CA GLY A 118 -5.50 8.61 -11.92
C GLY A 118 -5.70 9.58 -13.08
N THR A 119 -5.20 10.80 -12.94
CA THR A 119 -5.36 11.85 -13.93
C THR A 119 -4.37 11.72 -15.08
N GLN A 120 -4.76 12.18 -16.27
CA GLN A 120 -3.89 12.14 -17.46
C GLN A 120 -2.57 12.91 -17.30
N ALA A 121 -2.54 13.94 -16.48
CA ALA A 121 -1.32 14.72 -16.22
C ALA A 121 -0.19 13.88 -15.58
N GLU A 122 -0.54 12.76 -14.97
CA GLU A 122 0.39 11.87 -14.25
C GLU A 122 0.48 10.48 -14.88
N MET A 123 0.09 10.31 -16.13
CA MET A 123 -0.02 9.00 -16.80
C MET A 123 1.28 8.18 -16.76
N GLN A 124 2.43 8.82 -16.81
CA GLN A 124 3.72 8.13 -16.69
C GLN A 124 3.91 7.39 -15.35
N HIS A 125 3.14 7.79 -14.31
CA HIS A 125 3.16 7.19 -12.98
C HIS A 125 1.90 6.38 -12.67
N THR A 126 0.99 6.23 -13.64
CA THR A 126 -0.34 5.65 -13.43
C THR A 126 -0.66 4.52 -14.39
N THR A 127 0.15 4.31 -15.42
CA THR A 127 -0.08 3.33 -16.48
C THR A 127 0.65 2.02 -16.22
N GLY A 128 -0.07 0.93 -16.33
CA GLY A 128 0.43 -0.44 -16.15
C GLY A 128 0.26 -0.98 -14.73
N ALA A 129 0.18 -2.29 -14.65
CA ALA A 129 0.10 -3.02 -13.39
C ALA A 129 1.43 -2.98 -12.62
N MET A 130 1.36 -3.13 -11.30
CA MET A 130 2.54 -3.23 -10.45
C MET A 130 3.22 -4.59 -10.67
N SER A 131 4.50 -4.57 -10.97
CA SER A 131 5.29 -5.77 -11.15
C SER A 131 5.51 -6.52 -9.82
N GLY A 132 5.65 -7.83 -9.89
CA GLY A 132 6.05 -8.65 -8.74
C GLY A 132 4.92 -8.97 -7.74
N LEU A 133 3.66 -8.75 -8.06
CA LEU A 133 2.52 -9.10 -7.19
C LEU A 133 2.02 -10.54 -7.41
N GLY A 134 2.20 -11.09 -8.58
CA GLY A 134 1.85 -12.47 -8.95
C GLY A 134 2.82 -13.52 -8.43
#